data_629888dec915b669fe972fa148c7ecd0
#
_entry.id   629888dec915b669fe972fa148c7ecd0
#
_cell.length_a   1.000
_cell.length_b   1.000
_cell.length_c   1.000
_cell.angle_alpha   90.00
_cell.angle_beta   90.00
_cell.angle_gamma   90.00
#
_symmetry.space_group_name_H-M   'P 1'
#
loop_
_entity.id
_entity.type
_entity.pdbx_description
1 polymer ?
#
loop_
_entity_poly.entity_id
_entity_poly.type
_entity_poly.pdbx_seq_one_letter_code
_entity_poly.pdbx_strand_id
1 'polypeptide(L)'
;MRVEVKKRVEKETEKLPIHVQLIAAEEIKKLKAASSLNELDNVEPMEGTDEPYYRLRFGRYRYLFYYDSAANTVSIRRLKNRKDSYKKHNLPWR
;
A
#
# COMPACT_ATOMS: atom_id res chain seq x y z
N MET A 1 5.36 8.27 9.66
CA MET A 1 3.88 8.19 9.55
C MET A 1 3.36 6.98 10.30
N ARG A 2 2.17 7.09 10.84
CA ARG A 2 1.47 5.93 11.39
C ARG A 2 1.00 5.04 10.25
N VAL A 3 1.16 3.73 10.39
CA VAL A 3 0.74 2.76 9.36
C VAL A 3 -0.20 1.74 9.98
N GLU A 4 -1.38 1.64 9.42
CA GLU A 4 -2.38 0.65 9.80
C GLU A 4 -2.57 -0.31 8.63
N VAL A 5 -2.60 -1.60 8.90
CA VAL A 5 -2.77 -2.62 7.88
C VAL A 5 -4.06 -3.38 8.16
N LYS A 6 -4.96 -3.41 7.18
CA LYS A 6 -6.20 -4.17 7.33
C LYS A 6 -5.89 -5.65 7.52
N LYS A 7 -6.66 -6.30 8.37
CA LYS A 7 -6.45 -7.71 8.73
C LYS A 7 -6.43 -8.62 7.50
N ARG A 8 -7.29 -8.36 6.53
CA ARG A 8 -7.30 -9.14 5.28
C ARG A 8 -5.99 -9.02 4.51
N VAL A 9 -5.35 -7.84 4.56
CA VAL A 9 -4.08 -7.60 3.89
C VAL A 9 -2.96 -8.36 4.59
N GLU A 10 -2.97 -8.39 5.93
CA GLU A 10 -2.01 -9.17 6.69
C GLU A 10 -2.10 -10.65 6.32
N LYS A 11 -3.31 -11.19 6.24
CA LYS A 11 -3.54 -12.58 5.87
C LYS A 11 -3.09 -12.89 4.45
N GLU A 12 -3.37 -11.97 3.52
CA GLU A 12 -2.94 -12.13 2.13
C GLU A 12 -1.42 -12.10 2.01
N THR A 13 -0.78 -11.20 2.76
CA THR A 13 0.68 -11.08 2.78
C THR A 13 1.33 -12.36 3.30
N GLU A 14 0.74 -12.99 4.31
CA GLU A 14 1.25 -14.25 4.89
C GLU A 14 1.29 -15.40 3.89
N LYS A 15 0.49 -15.32 2.83
CA LYS A 15 0.46 -16.34 1.77
C LYS A 15 1.53 -16.15 0.71
N LEU A 16 2.24 -15.05 0.74
CA LEU A 16 3.31 -14.78 -0.21
C LEU A 16 4.59 -15.55 0.15
N PRO A 17 5.48 -15.77 -0.82
CA PRO A 17 6.80 -16.35 -0.52
C PRO A 17 7.50 -15.56 0.58
N ILE A 18 8.27 -16.23 1.40
CA ILE A 18 8.95 -15.61 2.55
C ILE A 18 9.78 -14.39 2.15
N HIS A 19 10.54 -14.49 1.06
CA HIS A 19 11.38 -13.37 0.63
C HIS A 19 10.54 -12.13 0.24
N VAL A 20 9.33 -12.34 -0.25
CA VAL A 20 8.41 -11.24 -0.58
C VAL A 20 7.83 -10.65 0.71
N GLN A 21 7.51 -11.49 1.69
CA GLN A 21 7.03 -11.00 2.99
C GLN A 21 8.08 -10.10 3.66
N LEU A 22 9.35 -10.48 3.55
CA LEU A 22 10.45 -9.68 4.11
C LEU A 22 10.56 -8.33 3.41
N ILE A 23 10.40 -8.30 2.09
CA ILE A 23 10.39 -7.05 1.33
C ILE A 23 9.22 -6.17 1.75
N ALA A 24 8.03 -6.77 1.89
CA ALA A 24 6.84 -6.03 2.34
C ALA A 24 7.05 -5.41 3.72
N ALA A 25 7.65 -6.16 4.64
CA ALA A 25 7.95 -5.65 5.99
C ALA A 25 8.90 -4.46 5.93
N GLU A 26 9.94 -4.51 5.08
CA GLU A 26 10.87 -3.39 4.91
C GLU A 26 10.18 -2.17 4.32
N GLU A 27 9.28 -2.36 3.37
CA GLU A 27 8.53 -1.24 2.79
C GLU A 27 7.62 -0.57 3.82
N ILE A 28 6.99 -1.36 4.69
CA ILE A 28 6.17 -0.81 5.77
C ILE A 28 7.03 -0.03 6.76
N LYS A 29 8.24 -0.51 7.07
CA LYS A 29 9.18 0.22 7.91
C LYS A 29 9.56 1.57 7.31
N LYS A 30 9.79 1.60 6.00
CA LYS A 30 10.10 2.86 5.30
C LYS A 30 8.93 3.84 5.38
N LEU A 31 7.70 3.36 5.25
CA LEU A 31 6.50 4.20 5.42
C LEU A 31 6.46 4.79 6.82
N LYS A 32 6.70 3.97 7.84
CA LYS A 32 6.67 4.42 9.23
C LYS A 32 7.74 5.47 9.51
N ALA A 33 8.91 5.33 8.91
CA ALA A 33 10.03 6.23 9.12
C ALA A 33 9.95 7.53 8.33
N ALA A 34 9.18 7.55 7.24
CA ALA A 34 9.08 8.69 6.35
C ALA A 34 8.30 9.84 7.00
N SER A 35 8.71 11.07 6.72
CA SER A 35 8.00 12.26 7.15
C SER A 35 6.89 12.64 6.16
N SER A 36 7.06 12.26 4.88
CA SER A 36 6.06 12.50 3.84
C SER A 36 6.15 11.43 2.76
N LEU A 37 5.07 11.30 1.98
CA LEU A 37 5.04 10.35 0.86
C LEU A 37 6.02 10.70 -0.24
N ASN A 38 6.39 11.97 -0.36
CA ASN A 38 7.34 12.44 -1.39
C ASN A 38 8.74 11.86 -1.21
N GLU A 39 9.06 11.36 -0.02
CA GLU A 39 10.36 10.74 0.25
C GLU A 39 10.48 9.35 -0.36
N LEU A 40 9.38 8.77 -0.82
CA LEU A 40 9.32 7.38 -1.25
C LEU A 40 9.19 7.29 -2.78
N ASP A 41 10.19 6.71 -3.43
CA ASP A 41 10.26 6.62 -4.90
C ASP A 41 9.21 5.66 -5.48
N ASN A 42 8.77 4.70 -4.70
CA ASN A 42 7.87 3.65 -5.16
C ASN A 42 6.41 3.86 -4.76
N VAL A 43 6.07 5.07 -4.35
CA VAL A 43 4.69 5.46 -4.00
C VAL A 43 4.17 6.41 -5.06
N GLU A 44 2.99 6.11 -5.60
CA GLU A 44 2.35 6.92 -6.62
C GLU A 44 0.87 7.11 -6.30
N PRO A 45 0.29 8.30 -6.60
CA PRO A 45 -1.14 8.49 -6.44
C PRO A 45 -1.91 7.62 -7.43
N MET A 46 -3.10 7.17 -7.03
CA MET A 46 -3.99 6.40 -7.89
C MET A 46 -4.86 7.34 -8.72
N GLU A 47 -5.07 6.97 -9.97
CA GLU A 47 -5.96 7.70 -10.87
C GLU A 47 -7.40 7.18 -10.70
N GLY A 48 -8.36 7.98 -11.17
CA GLY A 48 -9.78 7.60 -11.14
C GLY A 48 -10.50 7.93 -9.86
N THR A 49 -9.88 8.70 -8.97
CA THR A 49 -10.49 9.20 -7.76
C THR A 49 -9.85 10.52 -7.34
N ASP A 50 -10.65 11.39 -6.71
CA ASP A 50 -10.14 12.63 -6.12
C ASP A 50 -9.69 12.41 -4.68
N GLU A 51 -9.94 11.24 -4.12
CA GLU A 51 -9.52 10.91 -2.76
C GLU A 51 -8.06 10.51 -2.72
N PRO A 52 -7.38 10.67 -1.56
CA PRO A 52 -5.95 10.42 -1.45
C PRO A 52 -5.61 8.93 -1.34
N TYR A 53 -5.87 8.19 -2.41
CA TYR A 53 -5.47 6.80 -2.55
C TYR A 53 -4.16 6.71 -3.31
N TYR A 54 -3.28 5.84 -2.83
CA TYR A 54 -1.93 5.66 -3.37
C TYR A 54 -1.63 4.18 -3.52
N ARG A 55 -0.61 3.88 -4.34
CA ARG A 55 -0.07 2.54 -4.46
C ARG A 55 1.40 2.54 -4.09
N LEU A 56 1.81 1.54 -3.33
CA LEU A 56 3.19 1.27 -2.97
C LEU A 56 3.63 0.04 -3.74
N ARG A 57 4.62 0.19 -4.61
CA ARG A 57 5.13 -0.92 -5.42
C ARG A 57 6.27 -1.63 -4.73
N PHE A 58 6.20 -2.97 -4.68
CA PHE A 58 7.32 -3.81 -4.23
C PHE A 58 7.35 -5.09 -5.07
N GLY A 59 8.32 -5.18 -5.96
CA GLY A 59 8.38 -6.26 -6.94
C GLY A 59 7.18 -6.24 -7.86
N ARG A 60 6.52 -7.38 -8.00
CA ARG A 60 5.29 -7.49 -8.79
C ARG A 60 4.01 -7.18 -8.02
N TYR A 61 4.15 -6.81 -6.76
CA TYR A 61 3.02 -6.59 -5.87
C TYR A 61 2.80 -5.11 -5.61
N ARG A 62 1.61 -4.79 -5.14
CA ARG A 62 1.22 -3.44 -4.78
C ARG A 62 0.40 -3.47 -3.51
N TYR A 63 0.70 -2.55 -2.59
CA TYR A 63 -0.23 -2.20 -1.52
C TYR A 63 -0.99 -0.96 -1.96
N LEU A 64 -2.31 -1.03 -1.90
CA LEU A 64 -3.18 0.11 -2.17
C LEU A 64 -3.60 0.66 -0.82
N PHE A 65 -3.34 1.94 -0.60
CA PHE A 65 -3.60 2.56 0.70
C PHE A 65 -4.24 3.92 0.58
N TYR A 66 -4.94 4.29 1.64
CA TYR A 66 -5.50 5.62 1.84
C TYR A 66 -4.54 6.40 2.75
N TYR A 67 -4.28 7.65 2.42
CA TYR A 67 -3.45 8.51 3.25
C TYR A 67 -4.30 9.62 3.86
N ASP A 68 -4.40 9.64 5.19
CA ASP A 68 -5.05 10.69 5.94
C ASP A 68 -3.98 11.70 6.35
N SER A 69 -3.91 12.83 5.63
CA SER A 69 -2.88 13.84 5.88
C SER A 69 -3.07 14.55 7.22
N ALA A 70 -4.31 14.71 7.67
CA ALA A 70 -4.60 15.35 8.95
C ALA A 70 -4.09 14.52 10.12
N ALA A 71 -4.21 13.20 10.05
CA ALA A 71 -3.74 12.28 11.08
C ALA A 71 -2.35 11.73 10.78
N ASN A 72 -1.77 12.07 9.64
CA ASN A 72 -0.48 11.52 9.16
C ASN A 72 -0.47 9.99 9.24
N THR A 73 -1.53 9.38 8.73
CA THR A 73 -1.77 7.94 8.83
C THR A 73 -1.99 7.32 7.47
N VAL A 74 -1.27 6.22 7.23
CA VAL A 74 -1.42 5.36 6.04
C VAL A 74 -2.29 4.18 6.44
N SER A 75 -3.37 3.93 5.68
CA SER A 75 -4.24 2.78 5.90
C SER A 75 -4.15 1.85 4.68
N ILE A 76 -3.41 0.75 4.83
CA ILE A 76 -3.23 -0.23 3.74
C ILE A 76 -4.47 -1.11 3.67
N ARG A 77 -5.15 -1.08 2.52
CA ARG A 77 -6.48 -1.68 2.34
C ARG A 77 -6.53 -2.85 1.38
N ARG A 78 -5.57 -2.96 0.47
CA ARG A 78 -5.52 -4.04 -0.53
C ARG A 78 -4.09 -4.44 -0.81
N LEU A 79 -3.91 -5.73 -1.05
CA LEU A 79 -2.68 -6.28 -1.61
C LEU A 79 -3.02 -6.83 -2.99
N LYS A 80 -2.35 -6.35 -4.02
CA LYS A 80 -2.62 -6.77 -5.40
C LYS A 80 -1.34 -7.11 -6.14
N ASN A 81 -1.48 -8.04 -7.09
CA ASN A 81 -0.47 -8.29 -8.09
C ASN A 81 -0.57 -7.18 -9.14
N ARG A 82 0.51 -6.86 -9.84
CA ARG A 82 0.57 -5.82 -10.86
C ARG A 82 -0.58 -5.90 -11.87
N LYS A 83 -0.93 -7.11 -12.32
CA LYS A 83 -2.00 -7.31 -13.31
C LYS A 83 -3.38 -6.95 -12.78
N ASP A 84 -3.59 -7.07 -11.47
CA ASP A 84 -4.91 -6.90 -10.86
C ASP A 84 -5.14 -5.51 -10.27
N SER A 85 -4.08 -4.72 -10.09
CA SER A 85 -4.17 -3.43 -9.41
C SER A 85 -5.08 -2.43 -10.10
N TYR A 86 -5.22 -2.54 -11.41
CA TYR A 86 -5.99 -1.59 -12.21
C TYR A 86 -7.39 -2.09 -12.56
N LYS A 87 -7.77 -3.29 -12.15
CA LYS A 87 -9.11 -3.80 -12.37
C LYS A 87 -10.09 -3.06 -11.47
N LYS A 88 -11.22 -2.67 -12.04
CA LYS A 88 -12.21 -1.82 -11.37
C LYS A 88 -12.68 -2.39 -10.04
N HIS A 89 -12.93 -3.70 -9.97
CA HIS A 89 -13.41 -4.36 -8.76
C HIS A 89 -12.33 -4.55 -7.69
N ASN A 90 -11.08 -4.26 -8.01
CA ASN A 90 -9.96 -4.38 -7.08
C ASN A 90 -9.52 -3.03 -6.50
N LEU A 91 -10.23 -1.96 -6.82
CA LEU A 91 -9.88 -0.64 -6.32
C LEU A 91 -10.26 -0.51 -4.84
N PRO A 92 -9.47 0.23 -4.03
CA PRO A 92 -9.68 0.29 -2.58
C PRO A 92 -10.95 1.00 -2.15
N TRP A 93 -11.60 1.73 -3.04
CA TRP A 93 -12.86 2.44 -2.74
C TRP A 93 -14.09 1.71 -3.24
N ARG A 94 -13.97 0.46 -3.72
CA ARG A 94 -15.09 -0.35 -4.22
C ARG A 94 -15.33 -1.60 -3.39
#